data_52ef1973b13ecc7e6c57a4283e34f7e8
#
_entry.id   52ef1973b13ecc7e6c57a4283e34f7e8
#
_cell.length_a   1.000
_cell.length_b   1.000
_cell.length_c   1.000
_cell.angle_alpha   90.00
_cell.angle_beta   90.00
_cell.angle_gamma   90.00
#
_symmetry.space_group_name_H-M   'P 1'
#
loop_
_entity.id
_entity.type
_entity.pdbx_description
1 polymer ?
#
loop_
_entity_poly.entity_id
_entity_poly.type
_entity_poly.pdbx_seq_one_letter_code
_entity_poly.pdbx_strand_id
1 'polypeptide(L)'
;LRTLLKKNLLFVLLLITPSLVVADQLSVILDWFVNPNHGPIIIAQENGYFTEQGLQVEIIAPADAADPPKLVAAGKVDLAISYQPQLHLQVHAGLPLVRVGTLVATPLNCLLVLDQGPVTTIADLKGRKIGYSVAGVEEALLTAILGRYDLSLADVELVNVNWSLSPALMSGQVDAVIGAYRNFELNQMEIEGVGGRCFYLEEEGLPPYDELIYVANRTEHNQDAIRRFLNATEKATQYIVNHPQKSWEIFSSTAKELQDEVNRKAWTDTLPRFALRPAALDAGRYRNMEVFLKSAGLISEIKPVEALAIDVTRE
;
A
#
# COMPACT_ATOMS: atom_id res chain seq x y z
N LEU A 1 6.99 29.86 -83.82
CA LEU A 1 6.06 30.04 -82.66
C LEU A 1 6.22 28.88 -81.67
N ARG A 2 7.00 29.05 -80.56
CA ARG A 2 7.15 28.08 -79.51
C ARG A 2 6.50 28.60 -78.25
N THR A 3 5.39 28.03 -77.88
CA THR A 3 4.65 28.35 -76.64
C THR A 3 5.26 27.57 -75.49
N LEU A 4 5.90 28.24 -74.51
CA LEU A 4 6.38 27.68 -73.26
C LEU A 4 5.25 27.52 -72.28
N LEU A 5 4.87 26.27 -71.97
CA LEU A 5 3.98 25.93 -70.84
C LEU A 5 4.82 26.01 -69.53
N LYS A 6 4.54 27.02 -68.70
CA LYS A 6 5.03 27.06 -67.32
C LYS A 6 4.18 26.11 -66.46
N LYS A 7 4.75 25.02 -66.03
CA LYS A 7 4.16 24.15 -64.98
C LYS A 7 4.38 24.80 -63.59
N ASN A 8 3.34 25.34 -63.01
CA ASN A 8 3.34 25.78 -61.61
C ASN A 8 3.24 24.52 -60.72
N LEU A 9 4.34 24.19 -60.03
CA LEU A 9 4.37 23.13 -59.01
C LEU A 9 3.92 23.76 -57.71
N LEU A 10 2.66 23.49 -57.32
CA LEU A 10 2.09 23.94 -56.05
C LEU A 10 2.64 23.02 -54.92
N PHE A 11 3.57 23.52 -54.14
CA PHE A 11 4.11 22.79 -52.98
C PHE A 11 3.13 22.98 -51.84
N VAL A 12 2.31 21.96 -51.56
CA VAL A 12 1.43 21.92 -50.36
C VAL A 12 2.30 21.57 -49.16
N LEU A 13 2.65 22.58 -48.36
CA LEU A 13 3.33 22.41 -47.10
C LEU A 13 2.32 21.88 -46.07
N LEU A 14 2.33 20.54 -45.77
CA LEU A 14 1.52 19.96 -44.73
C LEU A 14 2.10 20.45 -43.39
N LEU A 15 1.49 21.44 -42.78
CA LEU A 15 1.76 21.85 -41.40
C LEU A 15 1.27 20.73 -40.48
N ILE A 16 2.18 19.83 -40.06
CA ILE A 16 1.95 18.90 -38.97
C ILE A 16 1.95 19.74 -37.69
N THR A 17 0.78 20.16 -37.23
CA THR A 17 0.62 20.73 -35.89
C THR A 17 0.82 19.61 -34.90
N PRO A 18 1.79 19.67 -33.97
CA PRO A 18 1.88 18.70 -32.91
C PRO A 18 0.59 18.83 -32.07
N SER A 19 -0.21 17.79 -32.05
CA SER A 19 -1.31 17.69 -31.08
C SER A 19 -0.65 17.71 -29.69
N LEU A 20 -0.93 18.75 -28.90
CA LEU A 20 -0.60 18.77 -27.49
C LEU A 20 -1.43 17.62 -26.86
N VAL A 21 -0.79 16.48 -26.65
CA VAL A 21 -1.37 15.42 -25.85
C VAL A 21 -1.39 15.96 -24.41
N VAL A 22 -2.56 16.34 -23.94
CA VAL A 22 -2.75 16.70 -22.53
C VAL A 22 -2.58 15.41 -21.74
N ALA A 23 -1.65 15.42 -20.79
CA ALA A 23 -1.46 14.27 -19.91
C ALA A 23 -2.72 14.06 -19.03
N ASP A 24 -3.14 12.81 -18.89
CA ASP A 24 -4.23 12.47 -17.99
C ASP A 24 -3.81 12.70 -16.54
N GLN A 25 -4.66 13.40 -15.79
CA GLN A 25 -4.45 13.58 -14.36
C GLN A 25 -4.86 12.32 -13.61
N LEU A 26 -4.07 11.91 -12.62
CA LEU A 26 -4.38 10.81 -11.73
C LEU A 26 -3.87 11.13 -10.34
N SER A 27 -4.72 11.00 -9.34
CA SER A 27 -4.37 11.20 -7.92
C SER A 27 -4.21 9.86 -7.21
N VAL A 28 -3.15 9.73 -6.40
CA VAL A 28 -2.95 8.59 -5.52
C VAL A 28 -2.68 9.06 -4.09
N ILE A 29 -3.53 8.65 -3.14
CA ILE A 29 -3.32 8.91 -1.73
C ILE A 29 -2.63 7.69 -1.09
N LEU A 30 -1.57 7.95 -0.33
CA LEU A 30 -0.81 6.94 0.40
C LEU A 30 -1.59 6.47 1.63
N ASP A 31 -1.18 5.33 2.22
CA ASP A 31 -1.72 4.80 3.48
C ASP A 31 -1.09 5.45 4.71
N TRP A 32 0.12 5.99 4.56
CA TRP A 32 0.96 6.55 5.62
C TRP A 32 1.75 7.75 5.10
N PHE A 33 2.53 8.42 5.96
CA PHE A 33 3.55 9.35 5.47
C PHE A 33 4.54 8.63 4.55
N VAL A 34 5.17 9.38 3.64
CA VAL A 34 6.13 8.80 2.67
C VAL A 34 7.21 8.03 3.42
N ASN A 35 7.41 6.78 3.03
CA ASN A 35 8.41 5.88 3.60
C ASN A 35 8.88 4.87 2.52
N PRO A 36 9.88 4.04 2.78
CA PRO A 36 10.43 3.09 1.82
C PRO A 36 9.44 2.16 1.13
N ASN A 37 8.31 1.82 1.76
CA ASN A 37 7.28 0.97 1.14
C ASN A 37 6.65 1.62 -0.11
N HIS A 38 6.70 2.97 -0.22
CA HIS A 38 6.22 3.73 -1.37
C HIS A 38 7.27 3.88 -2.48
N GLY A 39 8.43 3.23 -2.35
CA GLY A 39 9.56 3.32 -3.28
C GLY A 39 9.17 3.28 -4.76
N PRO A 40 8.39 2.29 -5.23
CA PRO A 40 8.01 2.21 -6.64
C PRO A 40 7.23 3.42 -7.17
N ILE A 41 6.38 4.04 -6.35
CA ILE A 41 5.59 5.22 -6.74
C ILE A 41 6.52 6.43 -6.85
N ILE A 42 7.38 6.65 -5.85
CA ILE A 42 8.31 7.78 -5.82
C ILE A 42 9.34 7.66 -6.94
N ILE A 43 9.92 6.48 -7.15
CA ILE A 43 10.89 6.25 -8.24
C ILE A 43 10.23 6.39 -9.62
N ALA A 44 8.96 6.00 -9.78
CA ALA A 44 8.22 6.23 -11.03
C ALA A 44 8.06 7.73 -11.32
N GLN A 45 7.78 8.53 -10.29
CA GLN A 45 7.67 9.98 -10.38
C GLN A 45 9.02 10.62 -10.74
N GLU A 46 10.06 10.33 -9.95
CA GLU A 46 11.38 10.96 -10.09
C GLU A 46 12.09 10.60 -11.41
N ASN A 47 11.90 9.38 -11.89
CA ASN A 47 12.45 8.94 -13.17
C ASN A 47 11.57 9.31 -14.38
N GLY A 48 10.43 10.00 -14.17
CA GLY A 48 9.54 10.42 -15.24
C GLY A 48 8.74 9.29 -15.89
N TYR A 49 8.63 8.11 -15.26
CA TYR A 49 7.93 6.96 -15.85
C TYR A 49 6.43 7.19 -15.97
N PHE A 50 5.82 7.99 -15.10
CA PHE A 50 4.42 8.41 -15.27
C PHE A 50 4.25 9.30 -16.49
N THR A 51 5.16 10.27 -16.70
CA THR A 51 5.14 11.15 -17.86
C THR A 51 5.33 10.37 -19.17
N GLU A 52 6.21 9.35 -19.19
CA GLU A 52 6.37 8.46 -20.35
C GLU A 52 5.08 7.70 -20.70
N GLN A 53 4.22 7.47 -19.71
CA GLN A 53 2.90 6.87 -19.87
C GLN A 53 1.81 7.90 -20.17
N GLY A 54 2.15 9.18 -20.38
CA GLY A 54 1.19 10.26 -20.61
C GLY A 54 0.32 10.57 -19.38
N LEU A 55 0.84 10.34 -18.18
CA LEU A 55 0.19 10.63 -16.91
C LEU A 55 0.87 11.79 -16.18
N GLN A 56 0.07 12.61 -15.52
CA GLN A 56 0.50 13.50 -14.46
C GLN A 56 -0.09 12.99 -13.15
N VAL A 57 0.77 12.43 -12.27
CA VAL A 57 0.35 11.80 -11.02
C VAL A 57 0.56 12.76 -9.86
N GLU A 58 -0.51 12.98 -9.08
CA GLU A 58 -0.46 13.68 -7.80
C GLU A 58 -0.35 12.64 -6.67
N ILE A 59 0.73 12.70 -5.89
CA ILE A 59 0.95 11.82 -4.74
C ILE A 59 0.58 12.58 -3.47
N ILE A 60 -0.38 12.05 -2.70
CA ILE A 60 -0.98 12.72 -1.54
C ILE A 60 -0.66 11.91 -0.28
N ALA A 61 -0.04 12.54 0.72
CA ALA A 61 0.07 11.95 2.05
C ALA A 61 -1.26 12.11 2.81
N PRO A 62 -1.75 11.08 3.51
CA PRO A 62 -3.02 11.16 4.22
C PRO A 62 -2.93 12.01 5.49
N ALA A 63 -4.04 12.67 5.83
CA ALA A 63 -4.19 13.37 7.12
C ALA A 63 -4.54 12.39 8.26
N ASP A 64 -5.23 11.29 7.95
CA ASP A 64 -5.58 10.19 8.85
C ASP A 64 -5.37 8.87 8.11
N ALA A 65 -4.70 7.90 8.76
CA ALA A 65 -4.35 6.61 8.15
C ALA A 65 -5.57 5.73 7.82
N ALA A 66 -6.74 5.98 8.38
CA ALA A 66 -7.97 5.24 8.11
C ALA A 66 -8.80 5.82 6.94
N ASP A 67 -8.41 6.97 6.37
CA ASP A 67 -9.22 7.69 5.39
C ASP A 67 -8.95 7.35 3.91
N PRO A 68 -7.75 6.97 3.47
CA PRO A 68 -7.44 6.81 2.06
C PRO A 68 -8.47 6.02 1.25
N PRO A 69 -8.87 4.78 1.62
CA PRO A 69 -9.87 4.05 0.85
C PRO A 69 -11.27 4.67 0.89
N LYS A 70 -11.62 5.40 1.97
CA LYS A 70 -12.91 6.10 2.05
C LYS A 70 -12.97 7.28 1.06
N LEU A 71 -11.84 7.98 0.85
CA LEU A 71 -11.75 9.07 -0.12
C LEU A 71 -11.89 8.55 -1.56
N VAL A 72 -11.32 7.38 -1.86
CA VAL A 72 -11.54 6.69 -3.15
C VAL A 72 -13.00 6.26 -3.29
N ALA A 73 -13.59 5.64 -2.27
CA ALA A 73 -15.01 5.25 -2.30
C ALA A 73 -15.94 6.44 -2.53
N ALA A 74 -15.56 7.62 -2.05
CA ALA A 74 -16.30 8.88 -2.25
C ALA A 74 -15.96 9.62 -3.56
N GLY A 75 -15.10 9.06 -4.44
CA GLY A 75 -14.68 9.69 -5.70
C GLY A 75 -13.88 10.98 -5.52
N LYS A 76 -13.16 11.14 -4.41
CA LYS A 76 -12.36 12.33 -4.12
C LYS A 76 -10.92 12.21 -4.61
N VAL A 77 -10.42 10.99 -4.75
CA VAL A 77 -9.13 10.63 -5.32
C VAL A 77 -9.31 9.37 -6.17
N ASP A 78 -8.43 9.16 -7.16
CA ASP A 78 -8.57 8.07 -8.12
C ASP A 78 -8.09 6.73 -7.54
N LEU A 79 -6.97 6.75 -6.82
CA LEU A 79 -6.35 5.57 -6.21
C LEU A 79 -6.00 5.84 -4.75
N ALA A 80 -6.06 4.79 -3.93
CA ALA A 80 -5.45 4.78 -2.61
C ALA A 80 -4.54 3.57 -2.44
N ILE A 81 -3.50 3.73 -1.61
CA ILE A 81 -2.85 2.59 -0.99
C ILE A 81 -3.75 2.14 0.17
N SER A 82 -3.94 0.84 0.27
CA SER A 82 -4.75 0.18 1.29
C SER A 82 -4.16 -1.20 1.59
N TYR A 83 -4.76 -1.91 2.53
CA TYR A 83 -4.35 -3.25 2.97
C TYR A 83 -5.35 -4.28 2.45
N GLN A 84 -4.88 -5.46 2.01
CA GLN A 84 -5.80 -6.48 1.52
C GLN A 84 -6.88 -6.85 2.56
N PRO A 85 -6.58 -7.11 3.84
CA PRO A 85 -7.63 -7.39 4.84
C PRO A 85 -8.63 -6.24 5.01
N GLN A 86 -8.18 -4.98 4.97
CA GLN A 86 -9.04 -3.81 5.05
C GLN A 86 -10.02 -3.73 3.87
N LEU A 87 -9.53 -3.99 2.65
CA LEU A 87 -10.38 -4.01 1.46
C LEU A 87 -11.53 -5.02 1.62
N HIS A 88 -11.24 -6.25 2.10
CA HIS A 88 -12.26 -7.25 2.32
C HIS A 88 -13.35 -6.74 3.26
N LEU A 89 -12.97 -6.24 4.44
CA LEU A 89 -13.90 -5.71 5.44
C LEU A 89 -14.74 -4.54 4.88
N GLN A 90 -14.10 -3.62 4.16
CA GLN A 90 -14.78 -2.44 3.61
C GLN A 90 -15.75 -2.79 2.48
N VAL A 91 -15.42 -3.76 1.60
CA VAL A 91 -16.32 -4.26 0.56
C VAL A 91 -17.52 -5.00 1.20
N HIS A 92 -17.32 -5.74 2.29
CA HIS A 92 -18.41 -6.33 3.06
C HIS A 92 -19.27 -5.28 3.77
N ALA A 93 -18.69 -4.16 4.18
CA ALA A 93 -19.41 -3.01 4.71
C ALA A 93 -20.13 -2.18 3.62
N GLY A 94 -20.01 -2.55 2.33
CA GLY A 94 -20.72 -1.92 1.22
C GLY A 94 -19.97 -0.79 0.53
N LEU A 95 -18.69 -0.55 0.85
CA LEU A 95 -17.90 0.46 0.13
C LEU A 95 -17.65 0.00 -1.32
N PRO A 96 -17.80 0.88 -2.32
CA PRO A 96 -17.59 0.56 -3.73
C PRO A 96 -16.09 0.55 -4.07
N LEU A 97 -15.33 -0.34 -3.46
CA LEU A 97 -13.90 -0.48 -3.64
C LEU A 97 -13.54 -1.75 -4.42
N VAL A 98 -12.42 -1.70 -5.12
CA VAL A 98 -11.84 -2.84 -5.81
C VAL A 98 -10.31 -2.72 -5.83
N ARG A 99 -9.61 -3.84 -5.60
CA ARG A 99 -8.16 -3.90 -5.83
C ARG A 99 -7.88 -3.86 -7.33
N VAL A 100 -6.95 -2.99 -7.73
CA VAL A 100 -6.47 -2.88 -9.11
C VAL A 100 -5.00 -3.25 -9.26
N GLY A 101 -4.23 -3.29 -8.18
CA GLY A 101 -2.82 -3.64 -8.19
C GLY A 101 -2.26 -3.94 -6.81
N THR A 102 -1.02 -4.45 -6.76
CA THR A 102 -0.27 -4.73 -5.52
C THR A 102 1.03 -3.92 -5.52
N LEU A 103 1.35 -3.29 -4.40
CA LEU A 103 2.61 -2.57 -4.19
C LEU A 103 3.59 -3.44 -3.39
N VAL A 104 3.16 -3.97 -2.24
CA VAL A 104 3.94 -4.88 -1.39
C VAL A 104 3.21 -6.20 -1.28
N ALA A 105 3.85 -7.27 -1.76
CA ALA A 105 3.20 -8.57 -2.00
C ALA A 105 3.31 -9.56 -0.83
N THR A 106 3.90 -9.16 0.30
CA THR A 106 4.04 -10.03 1.48
C THR A 106 3.72 -9.26 2.75
N PRO A 107 3.21 -9.94 3.80
CA PRO A 107 2.90 -9.30 5.08
C PRO A 107 4.09 -8.55 5.69
N LEU A 108 3.84 -7.34 6.15
CA LEU A 108 4.75 -6.51 6.93
C LEU A 108 4.25 -6.35 8.37
N ASN A 109 2.93 -6.28 8.53
CA ASN A 109 2.26 -6.07 9.80
C ASN A 109 2.60 -7.17 10.82
N CYS A 110 2.78 -6.77 12.07
CA CYS A 110 2.94 -7.66 13.20
C CYS A 110 2.35 -7.03 14.47
N LEU A 111 2.10 -7.88 15.47
CA LEU A 111 1.91 -7.40 16.83
C LEU A 111 3.30 -7.24 17.46
N LEU A 112 3.71 -6.00 17.72
CA LEU A 112 5.03 -5.64 18.22
C LEU A 112 4.97 -5.41 19.74
N VAL A 113 5.92 -6.00 20.46
CA VAL A 113 6.07 -5.88 21.93
C VAL A 113 7.52 -5.60 22.30
N LEU A 114 7.76 -5.16 23.53
CA LEU A 114 9.12 -5.04 24.06
C LEU A 114 9.70 -6.44 24.35
N ASP A 115 10.96 -6.69 23.98
CA ASP A 115 11.64 -7.94 24.26
C ASP A 115 11.72 -8.28 25.75
N GLN A 116 11.99 -7.24 26.56
CA GLN A 116 12.05 -7.34 28.03
C GLN A 116 10.74 -6.89 28.69
N GLY A 117 9.63 -6.89 27.91
CA GLY A 117 8.33 -6.48 28.39
C GLY A 117 7.52 -7.63 29.06
N PRO A 118 6.33 -7.28 29.56
CA PRO A 118 5.46 -8.26 30.24
C PRO A 118 4.74 -9.22 29.29
N VAL A 119 4.80 -9.00 27.98
CA VAL A 119 4.11 -9.81 26.95
C VAL A 119 5.13 -10.74 26.31
N THR A 120 5.07 -12.02 26.63
CA THR A 120 5.96 -13.06 26.07
C THR A 120 5.23 -13.99 25.09
N THR A 121 3.91 -14.09 25.24
CA THR A 121 2.99 -14.83 24.38
C THR A 121 1.75 -13.96 24.09
N ILE A 122 0.95 -14.33 23.11
CA ILE A 122 -0.32 -13.64 22.83
C ILE A 122 -1.30 -13.74 24.03
N ALA A 123 -1.27 -14.84 24.79
CA ALA A 123 -2.11 -14.99 25.98
C ALA A 123 -1.80 -13.96 27.08
N ASP A 124 -0.59 -13.41 27.14
CA ASP A 124 -0.19 -12.38 28.11
C ASP A 124 -0.80 -11.01 27.82
N LEU A 125 -1.48 -10.85 26.68
CA LEU A 125 -2.19 -9.61 26.32
C LEU A 125 -3.43 -9.37 27.21
N LYS A 126 -3.90 -10.36 27.96
CA LYS A 126 -5.04 -10.19 28.86
C LYS A 126 -4.80 -9.06 29.87
N GLY A 127 -5.70 -8.08 29.90
CA GLY A 127 -5.62 -6.90 30.76
C GLY A 127 -4.57 -5.86 30.31
N ARG A 128 -4.00 -6.00 29.10
CA ARG A 128 -2.96 -5.10 28.58
C ARG A 128 -3.51 -4.01 27.67
N LYS A 129 -2.73 -2.94 27.52
CA LYS A 129 -2.98 -1.86 26.59
C LYS A 129 -2.36 -2.18 25.25
N ILE A 130 -3.17 -2.16 24.21
CA ILE A 130 -2.71 -2.40 22.83
C ILE A 130 -2.94 -1.14 22.00
N GLY A 131 -1.85 -0.56 21.50
CA GLY A 131 -1.89 0.58 20.60
C GLY A 131 -2.29 0.15 19.17
N TYR A 132 -3.05 0.99 18.50
CA TYR A 132 -3.41 0.84 17.10
C TYR A 132 -3.46 2.20 16.39
N SER A 133 -3.37 2.20 15.05
CA SER A 133 -3.38 3.42 14.23
C SER A 133 -4.52 3.43 13.20
N VAL A 134 -4.77 2.31 12.52
CA VAL A 134 -5.75 2.20 11.44
C VAL A 134 -7.01 1.52 11.96
N ALA A 135 -7.98 2.33 12.37
CA ALA A 135 -9.23 1.84 12.93
C ALA A 135 -9.98 0.92 11.97
N GLY A 136 -10.63 -0.11 12.53
CA GLY A 136 -11.44 -1.10 11.84
C GLY A 136 -10.64 -2.33 11.42
N VAL A 137 -9.52 -2.19 10.70
CA VAL A 137 -8.74 -3.34 10.25
C VAL A 137 -7.89 -3.92 11.36
N GLU A 138 -7.22 -3.08 12.14
CA GLU A 138 -6.31 -3.55 13.19
C GLU A 138 -7.08 -4.21 14.34
N GLU A 139 -8.24 -3.66 14.72
CA GLU A 139 -9.15 -4.33 15.66
C GLU A 139 -9.66 -5.68 15.14
N ALA A 140 -9.96 -5.77 13.84
CA ALA A 140 -10.42 -7.02 13.24
C ALA A 140 -9.31 -8.08 13.22
N LEU A 141 -8.08 -7.70 12.83
CA LEU A 141 -6.92 -8.59 12.85
C LEU A 141 -6.61 -9.05 14.29
N LEU A 142 -6.63 -8.12 15.24
CA LEU A 142 -6.43 -8.44 16.65
C LEU A 142 -7.51 -9.38 17.18
N THR A 143 -8.78 -9.18 16.79
CA THR A 143 -9.89 -10.08 17.16
C THR A 143 -9.61 -11.50 16.70
N ALA A 144 -9.15 -11.67 15.44
CA ALA A 144 -8.84 -12.99 14.91
C ALA A 144 -7.67 -13.66 15.64
N ILE A 145 -6.64 -12.90 16.01
CA ILE A 145 -5.48 -13.42 16.75
C ILE A 145 -5.88 -13.81 18.18
N LEU A 146 -6.53 -12.90 18.92
CA LEU A 146 -6.95 -13.13 20.29
C LEU A 146 -7.89 -14.34 20.43
N GLY A 147 -8.80 -14.53 19.47
CA GLY A 147 -9.72 -15.67 19.45
C GLY A 147 -9.04 -17.04 19.41
N ARG A 148 -7.81 -17.14 18.94
CA ARG A 148 -7.01 -18.39 18.96
C ARG A 148 -6.47 -18.75 20.35
N TYR A 149 -6.49 -17.78 21.26
CA TYR A 149 -6.00 -17.91 22.65
C TYR A 149 -7.13 -17.76 23.67
N ASP A 150 -8.37 -17.99 23.26
CA ASP A 150 -9.58 -17.83 24.07
C ASP A 150 -9.72 -16.43 24.70
N LEU A 151 -9.20 -15.40 24.00
CA LEU A 151 -9.31 -13.98 24.35
C LEU A 151 -10.19 -13.25 23.34
N SER A 152 -10.70 -12.09 23.76
CA SER A 152 -11.50 -11.18 22.97
C SER A 152 -11.02 -9.74 23.12
N LEU A 153 -11.56 -8.79 22.33
CA LEU A 153 -11.27 -7.35 22.53
C LEU A 153 -11.73 -6.84 23.91
N ALA A 154 -12.68 -7.51 24.58
CA ALA A 154 -13.11 -7.14 25.94
C ALA A 154 -12.05 -7.49 27.01
N ASP A 155 -11.07 -8.33 26.67
CA ASP A 155 -9.98 -8.72 27.58
C ASP A 155 -8.77 -7.79 27.49
N VAL A 156 -8.78 -6.77 26.60
CA VAL A 156 -7.68 -5.84 26.38
C VAL A 156 -8.18 -4.39 26.35
N GLU A 157 -7.29 -3.43 26.56
CA GLU A 157 -7.58 -1.99 26.39
C GLU A 157 -6.99 -1.49 25.07
N LEU A 158 -7.83 -1.03 24.15
CA LEU A 158 -7.38 -0.47 22.87
C LEU A 158 -7.10 1.02 23.01
N VAL A 159 -5.94 1.46 22.52
CA VAL A 159 -5.50 2.85 22.56
C VAL A 159 -5.14 3.30 21.14
N ASN A 160 -5.87 4.27 20.59
CA ASN A 160 -5.46 4.88 19.33
C ASN A 160 -4.20 5.73 19.57
N VAL A 161 -3.09 5.34 18.96
CA VAL A 161 -1.79 6.02 19.07
C VAL A 161 -1.45 6.86 17.84
N ASN A 162 -2.41 6.99 16.90
CA ASN A 162 -2.22 7.71 15.63
C ASN A 162 -0.94 7.24 14.92
N TRP A 163 -0.03 8.18 14.61
CA TRP A 163 1.22 7.95 13.91
C TRP A 163 2.38 7.43 14.80
N SER A 164 2.11 7.13 16.08
CA SER A 164 3.15 6.92 17.12
C SER A 164 3.22 5.47 17.62
N LEU A 165 3.20 4.47 16.73
CA LEU A 165 3.21 3.04 17.11
C LEU A 165 4.44 2.69 17.98
N SER A 166 5.65 2.73 17.44
CA SER A 166 6.87 2.42 18.20
C SER A 166 7.16 3.41 19.32
N PRO A 167 6.96 4.73 19.21
CA PRO A 167 7.14 5.65 20.34
C PRO A 167 6.20 5.37 21.52
N ALA A 168 4.94 5.03 21.26
CA ALA A 168 3.98 4.67 22.32
C ALA A 168 4.37 3.39 23.06
N LEU A 169 4.89 2.39 22.31
CA LEU A 169 5.40 1.16 22.91
C LEU A 169 6.68 1.39 23.71
N MET A 170 7.66 2.10 23.16
CA MET A 170 8.95 2.37 23.83
C MET A 170 8.79 3.23 25.09
N SER A 171 7.84 4.15 25.10
CA SER A 171 7.54 4.96 26.29
C SER A 171 6.74 4.24 27.38
N GLY A 172 6.22 3.03 27.11
CA GLY A 172 5.35 2.29 28.01
C GLY A 172 3.93 2.87 28.09
N GLN A 173 3.50 3.69 27.15
CA GLN A 173 2.11 4.14 27.05
C GLN A 173 1.18 2.97 26.75
N VAL A 174 1.66 2.00 26.00
CA VAL A 174 1.00 0.73 25.66
C VAL A 174 1.96 -0.45 25.87
N ASP A 175 1.42 -1.66 26.06
CA ASP A 175 2.19 -2.89 26.29
C ASP A 175 2.51 -3.62 24.96
N ALA A 176 1.72 -3.36 23.93
CA ALA A 176 1.87 -3.89 22.58
C ALA A 176 1.33 -2.90 21.57
N VAL A 177 1.70 -3.03 20.29
CA VAL A 177 1.06 -2.33 19.18
C VAL A 177 0.76 -3.31 18.03
N ILE A 178 -0.46 -3.21 17.49
CA ILE A 178 -0.85 -3.87 16.23
C ILE A 178 -0.75 -2.87 15.08
N GLY A 179 -0.42 -3.31 13.87
CA GLY A 179 -0.20 -2.40 12.75
C GLY A 179 1.26 -2.01 12.55
N ALA A 180 2.15 -2.35 13.48
CA ALA A 180 3.58 -2.11 13.32
C ALA A 180 4.18 -2.98 12.21
N TYR A 181 5.07 -2.38 11.40
CA TYR A 181 5.74 -3.08 10.32
C TYR A 181 7.11 -3.57 10.75
N ARG A 182 7.38 -4.86 10.46
CA ARG A 182 8.65 -5.53 10.76
C ARG A 182 9.88 -4.90 10.09
N ASN A 183 9.68 -4.17 9.00
CA ASN A 183 10.73 -3.47 8.28
C ASN A 183 10.87 -1.99 8.67
N PHE A 184 9.97 -1.44 9.47
CA PHE A 184 10.01 -0.01 9.86
C PHE A 184 10.03 0.15 11.38
N GLU A 185 8.94 -0.11 12.10
CA GLU A 185 8.83 0.09 13.56
C GLU A 185 9.80 -0.80 14.34
N LEU A 186 9.97 -2.06 13.94
CA LEU A 186 10.96 -2.95 14.58
C LEU A 186 12.39 -2.43 14.37
N ASN A 187 12.70 -1.95 13.15
CA ASN A 187 13.99 -1.35 12.84
C ASN A 187 14.22 -0.05 13.62
N GLN A 188 13.18 0.78 13.78
CA GLN A 188 13.27 2.00 14.58
C GLN A 188 13.65 1.66 16.03
N MET A 189 12.96 0.70 16.65
CA MET A 189 13.26 0.29 18.02
C MET A 189 14.70 -0.21 18.17
N GLU A 190 15.17 -1.03 17.20
CA GLU A 190 16.54 -1.54 17.22
C GLU A 190 17.58 -0.41 17.12
N ILE A 191 17.36 0.58 16.25
CA ILE A 191 18.25 1.74 16.08
C ILE A 191 18.26 2.61 17.33
N GLU A 192 17.13 2.75 18.03
CA GLU A 192 17.01 3.48 19.28
C GLU A 192 17.52 2.66 20.49
N GLY A 193 18.03 1.44 20.27
CA GLY A 193 18.60 0.59 21.31
C GLY A 193 17.56 -0.08 22.22
N VAL A 194 16.30 -0.12 21.79
CA VAL A 194 15.19 -0.76 22.49
C VAL A 194 14.89 -2.09 21.80
N GLY A 195 15.00 -3.22 22.50
CA GLY A 195 14.67 -4.52 21.95
C GLY A 195 13.17 -4.68 21.70
N GLY A 196 12.81 -5.01 20.47
CA GLY A 196 11.45 -5.30 20.07
C GLY A 196 11.30 -6.73 19.52
N ARG A 197 10.12 -7.31 19.69
CA ARG A 197 9.77 -8.62 19.13
C ARG A 197 8.42 -8.55 18.45
N CYS A 198 8.36 -9.03 17.19
CA CYS A 198 7.14 -9.20 16.43
C CYS A 198 6.53 -10.61 16.63
N PHE A 199 5.24 -10.66 16.90
CA PHE A 199 4.41 -11.82 16.59
C PHE A 199 3.88 -11.62 15.17
N TYR A 200 4.37 -12.42 14.24
CA TYR A 200 3.99 -12.31 12.84
C TYR A 200 2.58 -12.83 12.61
N LEU A 201 1.71 -12.05 11.99
CA LEU A 201 0.29 -12.39 11.86
C LEU A 201 0.09 -13.70 11.10
N GLU A 202 0.94 -14.01 10.11
CA GLU A 202 0.91 -15.24 9.36
C GLU A 202 1.31 -16.48 10.22
N GLU A 203 2.12 -16.30 11.26
CA GLU A 203 2.45 -17.35 12.24
C GLU A 203 1.32 -17.49 13.27
N GLU A 204 0.56 -16.44 13.50
CA GLU A 204 -0.61 -16.40 14.36
C GLU A 204 -1.90 -16.80 13.61
N GLY A 205 -1.76 -17.38 12.42
CA GLY A 205 -2.83 -18.08 11.68
C GLY A 205 -3.55 -17.27 10.63
N LEU A 206 -3.14 -16.05 10.35
CA LEU A 206 -3.64 -15.35 9.16
C LEU A 206 -3.07 -16.01 7.90
N PRO A 207 -3.86 -16.15 6.84
CA PRO A 207 -3.30 -16.60 5.56
C PRO A 207 -2.35 -15.53 5.00
N PRO A 208 -1.34 -15.91 4.20
CA PRO A 208 -0.53 -14.93 3.46
C PRO A 208 -1.39 -13.99 2.63
N TYR A 209 -1.09 -12.69 2.67
CA TYR A 209 -1.84 -11.63 2.01
C TYR A 209 -0.92 -10.58 1.39
N ASP A 210 -1.48 -9.73 0.51
CA ASP A 210 -0.81 -8.56 -0.02
C ASP A 210 -0.86 -7.44 1.02
N GLU A 211 0.30 -6.99 1.51
CA GLU A 211 0.32 -5.94 2.54
C GLU A 211 -0.21 -4.62 1.99
N LEU A 212 0.41 -4.11 0.93
CA LEU A 212 -0.01 -2.86 0.32
C LEU A 212 -0.57 -3.10 -1.08
N ILE A 213 -1.80 -2.65 -1.29
CA ILE A 213 -2.52 -2.77 -2.54
C ILE A 213 -2.98 -1.41 -3.05
N TYR A 214 -3.12 -1.27 -4.36
CA TYR A 214 -3.80 -0.14 -4.97
C TYR A 214 -5.29 -0.45 -5.06
N VAL A 215 -6.12 0.42 -4.50
CA VAL A 215 -7.59 0.34 -4.61
C VAL A 215 -8.14 1.52 -5.39
N ALA A 216 -9.20 1.24 -6.16
CA ALA A 216 -9.95 2.22 -6.94
C ALA A 216 -11.43 2.16 -6.58
N ASN A 217 -12.20 3.19 -6.95
CA ASN A 217 -13.66 3.11 -6.91
C ASN A 217 -14.13 2.08 -7.96
N ARG A 218 -14.93 1.11 -7.54
CA ARG A 218 -15.36 -0.01 -8.38
C ARG A 218 -16.19 0.44 -9.59
N THR A 219 -16.98 1.49 -9.43
CA THR A 219 -17.95 1.96 -10.45
C THR A 219 -17.44 3.14 -11.25
N GLU A 220 -16.50 3.90 -10.70
CA GLU A 220 -16.03 5.17 -11.24
C GLU A 220 -14.50 5.21 -11.25
N HIS A 221 -13.87 4.50 -12.19
CA HIS A 221 -12.42 4.53 -12.37
C HIS A 221 -12.02 4.55 -13.85
N ASN A 222 -10.92 5.21 -14.16
CA ASN A 222 -10.32 5.20 -15.49
C ASN A 222 -9.36 4.00 -15.61
N GLN A 223 -9.87 2.88 -16.12
CA GLN A 223 -9.10 1.64 -16.25
C GLN A 223 -7.82 1.81 -17.08
N ASP A 224 -7.87 2.60 -18.17
CA ASP A 224 -6.68 2.84 -19.00
C ASP A 224 -5.61 3.64 -18.27
N ALA A 225 -5.98 4.72 -17.56
CA ALA A 225 -5.04 5.49 -16.75
C ALA A 225 -4.43 4.63 -15.63
N ILE A 226 -5.23 3.80 -14.96
CA ILE A 226 -4.76 2.86 -13.93
C ILE A 226 -3.78 1.84 -14.52
N ARG A 227 -4.08 1.27 -15.68
CA ARG A 227 -3.17 0.33 -16.35
C ARG A 227 -1.83 0.99 -16.68
N ARG A 228 -1.83 2.22 -17.20
CA ARG A 228 -0.61 3.00 -17.48
C ARG A 228 0.16 3.35 -16.20
N PHE A 229 -0.54 3.68 -15.11
CA PHE A 229 0.05 3.89 -13.78
C PHE A 229 0.76 2.63 -13.28
N LEU A 230 0.12 1.47 -13.38
CA LEU A 230 0.72 0.19 -12.96
C LEU A 230 1.91 -0.21 -13.84
N ASN A 231 1.89 0.08 -15.15
CA ASN A 231 3.05 -0.12 -16.01
C ASN A 231 4.25 0.75 -15.60
N ALA A 232 4.00 2.01 -15.22
CA ALA A 232 5.05 2.90 -14.73
C ALA A 232 5.63 2.43 -13.39
N THR A 233 4.78 1.98 -12.46
CA THR A 233 5.23 1.43 -11.16
C THR A 233 5.93 0.08 -11.33
N GLU A 234 5.53 -0.77 -12.27
CA GLU A 234 6.25 -2.00 -12.61
C GLU A 234 7.67 -1.68 -13.10
N LYS A 235 7.80 -0.73 -14.04
CA LYS A 235 9.11 -0.26 -14.53
C LYS A 235 9.98 0.28 -13.39
N ALA A 236 9.39 1.04 -12.47
CA ALA A 236 10.09 1.55 -11.30
C ALA A 236 10.52 0.43 -10.35
N THR A 237 9.68 -0.55 -10.09
CA THR A 237 10.03 -1.71 -9.26
C THR A 237 11.19 -2.49 -9.86
N GLN A 238 11.16 -2.74 -11.17
CA GLN A 238 12.26 -3.40 -11.87
C GLN A 238 13.57 -2.57 -11.81
N TYR A 239 13.45 -1.24 -11.93
CA TYR A 239 14.60 -0.35 -11.77
C TYR A 239 15.18 -0.42 -10.35
N ILE A 240 14.34 -0.38 -9.32
CA ILE A 240 14.75 -0.50 -7.91
C ILE A 240 15.51 -1.80 -7.65
N VAL A 241 14.98 -2.93 -8.10
CA VAL A 241 15.59 -4.25 -7.87
C VAL A 241 16.93 -4.37 -8.59
N ASN A 242 17.06 -3.81 -9.80
CA ASN A 242 18.29 -3.86 -10.56
C ASN A 242 19.33 -2.79 -10.15
N HIS A 243 18.90 -1.70 -9.51
CA HIS A 243 19.75 -0.57 -9.12
C HIS A 243 19.43 -0.10 -7.68
N PRO A 244 19.52 -0.98 -6.67
CA PRO A 244 19.00 -0.70 -5.31
C PRO A 244 19.67 0.52 -4.66
N GLN A 245 20.98 0.65 -4.80
CA GLN A 245 21.71 1.79 -4.22
C GLN A 245 21.35 3.11 -4.90
N LYS A 246 21.31 3.13 -6.24
CA LYS A 246 20.95 4.33 -6.99
C LYS A 246 19.50 4.76 -6.75
N SER A 247 18.62 3.78 -6.62
CA SER A 247 17.21 4.03 -6.30
C SER A 247 17.05 4.58 -4.89
N TRP A 248 17.83 4.09 -3.93
CA TRP A 248 17.89 4.68 -2.59
C TRP A 248 18.33 6.14 -2.63
N GLU A 249 19.40 6.47 -3.37
CA GLU A 249 19.89 7.83 -3.52
C GLU A 249 18.82 8.77 -4.10
N ILE A 250 18.08 8.31 -5.12
CA ILE A 250 16.95 9.06 -5.69
C ILE A 250 15.85 9.22 -4.64
N PHE A 251 15.37 8.12 -4.05
CA PHE A 251 14.29 8.13 -3.07
C PHE A 251 14.61 9.04 -1.87
N SER A 252 15.76 8.85 -1.24
CA SER A 252 16.14 9.60 -0.04
C SER A 252 16.42 11.09 -0.30
N SER A 253 16.71 11.48 -1.56
CA SER A 253 16.92 12.88 -1.94
C SER A 253 15.61 13.67 -2.05
N THR A 254 14.45 13.02 -2.11
CA THR A 254 13.15 13.70 -2.29
C THR A 254 12.70 14.47 -1.05
N ALA A 255 13.14 14.04 0.15
CA ALA A 255 12.87 14.76 1.38
C ALA A 255 13.98 14.52 2.41
N LYS A 256 14.25 15.53 3.27
CA LYS A 256 15.31 15.44 4.28
C LYS A 256 15.01 14.36 5.33
N GLU A 257 13.76 14.17 5.66
CA GLU A 257 13.26 13.21 6.64
C GLU A 257 13.51 11.76 6.22
N LEU A 258 13.71 11.50 4.93
CA LEU A 258 13.98 10.17 4.39
C LEU A 258 15.45 9.74 4.46
N GLN A 259 16.36 10.65 4.88
CA GLN A 259 17.80 10.41 4.85
C GLN A 259 18.35 9.74 6.11
N ASP A 260 17.50 9.36 7.05
CA ASP A 260 17.89 8.73 8.31
C ASP A 260 18.22 7.24 8.17
N GLU A 261 18.73 6.65 9.25
CA GLU A 261 19.13 5.24 9.28
C GLU A 261 17.93 4.29 9.26
N VAL A 262 16.79 4.68 9.86
CA VAL A 262 15.56 3.88 9.86
C VAL A 262 15.07 3.69 8.43
N ASN A 263 14.94 4.77 7.67
CA ASN A 263 14.52 4.70 6.27
C ASN A 263 15.51 3.92 5.41
N ARG A 264 16.82 4.06 5.64
CA ARG A 264 17.84 3.30 4.90
C ARG A 264 17.75 1.80 5.16
N LYS A 265 17.55 1.39 6.41
CA LYS A 265 17.38 -0.01 6.78
C LYS A 265 16.05 -0.55 6.24
N ALA A 266 14.95 0.19 6.43
CA ALA A 266 13.64 -0.17 5.91
C ALA A 266 13.64 -0.31 4.38
N TRP A 267 14.36 0.56 3.65
CA TRP A 267 14.53 0.42 2.20
C TRP A 267 15.09 -0.96 1.83
N THR A 268 16.18 -1.35 2.46
CA THR A 268 16.83 -2.65 2.20
C THR A 268 15.88 -3.82 2.48
N ASP A 269 15.14 -3.77 3.59
CA ASP A 269 14.25 -4.83 4.02
C ASP A 269 12.95 -4.91 3.18
N THR A 270 12.59 -3.80 2.51
CA THR A 270 11.41 -3.75 1.65
C THR A 270 11.67 -4.28 0.23
N LEU A 271 12.91 -4.17 -0.28
CA LEU A 271 13.25 -4.55 -1.66
C LEU A 271 12.71 -5.92 -2.09
N PRO A 272 12.88 -7.02 -1.30
CA PRO A 272 12.42 -8.35 -1.69
C PRO A 272 10.89 -8.51 -1.62
N ARG A 273 10.18 -7.51 -1.14
CA ARG A 273 8.73 -7.55 -0.85
C ARG A 273 7.89 -6.80 -1.88
N PHE A 274 8.50 -5.99 -2.71
CA PHE A 274 7.79 -5.29 -3.78
C PHE A 274 7.18 -6.27 -4.78
N ALA A 275 5.96 -5.96 -5.22
CA ALA A 275 5.32 -6.70 -6.29
C ALA A 275 6.05 -6.44 -7.62
N LEU A 276 6.78 -7.44 -8.14
CA LEU A 276 7.51 -7.32 -9.41
C LEU A 276 6.59 -7.10 -10.62
N ARG A 277 5.32 -7.49 -10.48
CA ARG A 277 4.24 -7.28 -11.45
C ARG A 277 3.01 -6.75 -10.70
N PRO A 278 2.91 -5.43 -10.50
CA PRO A 278 1.83 -4.83 -9.69
C PRO A 278 0.42 -5.19 -10.16
N ALA A 279 0.20 -5.33 -11.46
CA ALA A 279 -1.11 -5.69 -12.00
C ALA A 279 -1.50 -7.16 -11.76
N ALA A 280 -0.55 -8.07 -11.57
CA ALA A 280 -0.83 -9.49 -11.39
C ALA A 280 -1.74 -9.75 -10.17
N LEU A 281 -2.70 -10.66 -10.31
CA LEU A 281 -3.66 -11.01 -9.29
C LEU A 281 -3.50 -12.48 -8.87
N ASP A 282 -3.18 -12.71 -7.59
CA ASP A 282 -3.30 -14.02 -6.97
C ASP A 282 -4.72 -14.22 -6.41
N ALA A 283 -5.61 -14.73 -7.24
CA ALA A 283 -7.00 -15.00 -6.85
C ALA A 283 -7.13 -16.02 -5.70
N GLY A 284 -6.13 -16.89 -5.52
CA GLY A 284 -6.09 -17.85 -4.41
C GLY A 284 -5.94 -17.13 -3.07
N ARG A 285 -5.08 -16.13 -3.00
CA ARG A 285 -4.83 -15.33 -1.81
C ARG A 285 -6.09 -14.59 -1.36
N TYR A 286 -6.82 -13.97 -2.27
CA TYR A 286 -8.08 -13.28 -1.97
C TYR A 286 -9.16 -14.26 -1.48
N ARG A 287 -9.27 -15.44 -2.11
CA ARG A 287 -10.21 -16.49 -1.68
C ARG A 287 -9.89 -17.01 -0.27
N ASN A 288 -8.62 -17.25 0.02
CA ASN A 288 -8.18 -17.74 1.34
C ASN A 288 -8.46 -16.72 2.43
N MET A 289 -8.28 -15.42 2.15
CA MET A 289 -8.61 -14.35 3.09
C MET A 289 -10.12 -14.31 3.38
N GLU A 290 -11.00 -14.44 2.37
CA GLU A 290 -12.46 -14.54 2.59
C GLU A 290 -12.83 -15.72 3.50
N VAL A 291 -12.24 -16.89 3.24
CA VAL A 291 -12.48 -18.09 4.06
C VAL A 291 -12.03 -17.84 5.51
N PHE A 292 -10.86 -17.25 5.67
CA PHE A 292 -10.32 -16.92 7.00
C PHE A 292 -11.22 -15.92 7.74
N LEU A 293 -11.55 -14.78 7.14
CA LEU A 293 -12.38 -13.75 7.77
C LEU A 293 -13.77 -14.28 8.14
N LYS A 294 -14.35 -15.16 7.31
CA LYS A 294 -15.61 -15.83 7.65
C LYS A 294 -15.46 -16.78 8.83
N SER A 295 -14.39 -17.58 8.86
CA SER A 295 -14.15 -18.49 9.99
C SER A 295 -13.89 -17.78 11.32
N ALA A 296 -13.28 -16.58 11.25
CA ALA A 296 -13.08 -15.70 12.39
C ALA A 296 -14.34 -14.89 12.78
N GLY A 297 -15.47 -15.06 12.07
CA GLY A 297 -16.71 -14.34 12.33
C GLY A 297 -16.69 -12.85 11.98
N LEU A 298 -15.70 -12.40 11.21
CA LEU A 298 -15.50 -11.01 10.82
C LEU A 298 -16.35 -10.60 9.61
N ILE A 299 -16.78 -11.57 8.81
CA ILE A 299 -17.70 -11.40 7.68
C ILE A 299 -18.78 -12.49 7.71
N SER A 300 -19.98 -12.20 7.20
CA SER A 300 -21.13 -13.11 7.24
C SER A 300 -21.18 -14.10 6.05
N GLU A 301 -20.64 -13.73 4.90
CA GLU A 301 -20.65 -14.51 3.66
C GLU A 301 -19.28 -14.44 2.97
N ILE A 302 -19.04 -15.30 1.98
CA ILE A 302 -17.85 -15.26 1.13
C ILE A 302 -18.23 -14.58 -0.18
N LYS A 303 -17.54 -13.50 -0.53
CA LYS A 303 -17.69 -12.86 -1.84
C LYS A 303 -16.78 -13.49 -2.89
N PRO A 304 -17.20 -13.54 -4.18
CA PRO A 304 -16.33 -13.96 -5.26
C PRO A 304 -15.16 -12.97 -5.44
N VAL A 305 -14.02 -13.46 -5.94
CA VAL A 305 -12.80 -12.66 -6.09
C VAL A 305 -13.05 -11.42 -6.95
N GLU A 306 -13.88 -11.53 -7.97
CA GLU A 306 -14.26 -10.44 -8.88
C GLU A 306 -14.99 -9.30 -8.16
N ALA A 307 -15.56 -9.55 -6.99
CA ALA A 307 -16.12 -8.51 -6.13
C ALA A 307 -15.05 -7.73 -5.37
N LEU A 308 -13.85 -8.24 -5.24
CA LEU A 308 -12.75 -7.72 -4.43
C LEU A 308 -11.59 -7.19 -5.25
N ALA A 309 -11.28 -7.85 -6.37
CA ALA A 309 -10.10 -7.55 -7.16
C ALA A 309 -10.36 -7.76 -8.66
N ILE A 310 -9.76 -6.89 -9.46
CA ILE A 310 -9.77 -7.00 -10.93
C ILE A 310 -8.34 -7.05 -11.46
N ASP A 311 -8.19 -7.72 -12.60
CA ASP A 311 -6.97 -7.70 -13.40
C ASP A 311 -7.16 -6.67 -14.51
N VAL A 312 -6.60 -5.50 -14.32
CA VAL A 312 -6.74 -4.37 -15.27
C VAL A 312 -5.99 -4.59 -16.60
N THR A 313 -5.23 -5.67 -16.72
CA THR A 313 -4.54 -6.06 -17.97
C THR A 313 -5.42 -6.90 -18.88
N ARG A 314 -6.52 -7.44 -18.37
CA ARG A 314 -7.52 -8.19 -19.13
C ARG A 314 -8.62 -7.25 -19.62
N GLU A 315 -8.91 -7.33 -20.94
CA GLU A 315 -10.06 -6.66 -21.55
C GLU A 315 -11.39 -7.35 -21.17
#